data_08d9049fc34b6c84c1d7321de22659b4
#
_entry.id   08d9049fc34b6c84c1d7321de22659b4
#
_cell.length_a   1.000
_cell.length_b   1.000
_cell.length_c   1.000
_cell.angle_alpha   90.00
_cell.angle_beta   90.00
_cell.angle_gamma   90.00
#
_symmetry.space_group_name_H-M   'P 1'
#
loop_
_entity.id
_entity.type
_entity.pdbx_description
1 polymer ?
#
loop_
_entity_poly.entity_id
_entity_poly.type
_entity_poly.pdbx_seq_one_letter_code
_entity_poly.pdbx_strand_id
1 'polypeptide(L)'
;MATIENFATIKYTSGGVTATKVSNLAEISLESSVRITKSTLGDTYSENSVLTYIITVTNTTASAINDITVTDDLGTFTFNAAELTPLNYTAPALLLIDGQDTTAQLTVDTSTPGSLIFSFPSLPAGATANIIYKVTVNEYASLDTGSTIINTATLSSTAECVDGEASATVQVADMADVSVLKQMCPNPVVCGSTVTYTIRVYNYGNLAAENVELTDNFDPVPTNITVRRDGVILAGTDYTYVNGLLTVPSASGVAISVPPATFTRDPVSGIVSVTPGMVEYIIAGTI
;
A
#
# COMPACT_ATOMS: atom_id res chain seq x y z
N MET A 1 19.38 -9.89 20.39
CA MET A 1 19.66 -9.76 21.84
C MET A 1 21.17 -9.67 21.99
N ALA A 2 21.65 -8.63 22.67
CA ALA A 2 23.06 -8.51 23.01
C ALA A 2 23.36 -9.46 24.18
N THR A 3 24.62 -9.93 24.26
CA THR A 3 25.09 -10.83 25.30
C THR A 3 26.28 -10.19 25.98
N ILE A 4 26.32 -10.24 27.30
CA ILE A 4 27.53 -9.91 28.07
C ILE A 4 28.30 -11.21 28.26
N GLU A 5 29.53 -11.23 27.79
CA GLU A 5 30.45 -12.35 27.92
C GLU A 5 31.61 -11.95 28.81
N ASN A 6 31.96 -12.82 29.74
CA ASN A 6 33.12 -12.60 30.63
C ASN A 6 33.86 -13.90 30.95
N PHE A 7 35.18 -13.84 30.94
CA PHE A 7 36.02 -14.90 31.42
C PHE A 7 37.18 -14.33 32.27
N ALA A 8 37.65 -15.10 33.23
CA ALA A 8 38.78 -14.75 34.07
C ALA A 8 40.04 -15.54 33.70
N THR A 9 41.19 -14.91 33.84
CA THR A 9 42.46 -15.56 33.63
C THR A 9 43.29 -15.47 34.91
N ILE A 10 43.83 -16.61 35.37
CA ILE A 10 44.80 -16.64 36.46
C ILE A 10 46.16 -17.06 35.95
N LYS A 11 47.18 -16.42 36.47
CA LYS A 11 48.58 -16.78 36.23
C LYS A 11 49.21 -17.18 37.57
N TYR A 12 49.88 -18.31 37.63
CA TYR A 12 50.53 -18.81 38.82
C TYR A 12 51.88 -19.44 38.51
N THR A 13 52.74 -19.54 39.54
CA THR A 13 54.04 -20.19 39.41
C THR A 13 54.14 -21.31 40.42
N SER A 14 54.54 -22.51 39.98
CA SER A 14 54.77 -23.67 40.84
C SER A 14 56.06 -24.36 40.38
N GLY A 15 56.97 -24.68 41.30
CA GLY A 15 58.26 -25.33 40.99
C GLY A 15 59.17 -24.54 40.03
N GLY A 16 59.05 -23.18 40.00
CA GLY A 16 59.81 -22.33 39.06
C GLY A 16 59.16 -22.22 37.65
N VAL A 17 58.06 -22.92 37.37
CA VAL A 17 57.33 -22.87 36.09
C VAL A 17 56.07 -22.01 36.23
N THR A 18 55.94 -21.03 35.33
CA THR A 18 54.74 -20.18 35.25
C THR A 18 53.73 -20.81 34.34
N ALA A 19 52.47 -20.90 34.82
CA ALA A 19 51.31 -21.38 34.05
C ALA A 19 50.15 -20.36 34.09
N THR A 20 49.33 -20.40 33.06
CA THR A 20 48.10 -19.59 32.94
C THR A 20 46.91 -20.54 32.78
N LYS A 21 45.79 -20.22 33.47
CA LYS A 21 44.51 -20.90 33.33
C LYS A 21 43.43 -19.87 33.07
N VAL A 22 42.49 -20.22 32.18
CA VAL A 22 41.34 -19.42 31.83
C VAL A 22 40.11 -20.12 32.39
N SER A 23 39.15 -19.36 32.94
CA SER A 23 37.88 -19.89 33.40
C SER A 23 37.01 -20.33 32.21
N ASN A 24 35.87 -20.94 32.50
CA ASN A 24 34.74 -21.01 31.55
C ASN A 24 34.26 -19.59 31.16
N LEU A 25 33.67 -19.48 30.01
CA LEU A 25 32.92 -18.30 29.60
C LEU A 25 31.62 -18.20 30.46
N ALA A 26 31.39 -17.03 31.05
CA ALA A 26 30.13 -16.69 31.68
C ALA A 26 29.35 -15.75 30.74
N GLU A 27 28.13 -16.11 30.43
CA GLU A 27 27.27 -15.38 29.51
C GLU A 27 25.97 -14.97 30.19
N ILE A 28 25.49 -13.77 29.90
CA ILE A 28 24.16 -13.29 30.31
C ILE A 28 23.53 -12.54 29.14
N SER A 29 22.26 -12.84 28.85
CA SER A 29 21.50 -12.12 27.84
C SER A 29 21.08 -10.75 28.37
N LEU A 30 21.25 -9.73 27.52
CA LEU A 30 20.70 -8.39 27.76
C LEU A 30 19.33 -8.30 27.11
N GLU A 31 18.30 -8.01 27.90
CA GLU A 31 16.98 -7.68 27.38
C GLU A 31 16.88 -6.18 27.08
N SER A 32 16.11 -5.82 26.03
CA SER A 32 15.85 -4.42 25.72
C SER A 32 15.05 -3.76 26.84
N SER A 33 15.41 -2.53 27.18
CA SER A 33 14.74 -1.70 28.17
C SER A 33 13.43 -1.10 27.65
N VAL A 34 13.09 -1.35 26.40
CA VAL A 34 11.89 -0.84 25.73
C VAL A 34 11.21 -1.94 24.93
N ARG A 35 9.90 -1.78 24.77
CA ARG A 35 9.11 -2.56 23.82
C ARG A 35 8.58 -1.61 22.76
N ILE A 36 8.80 -1.94 21.49
CA ILE A 36 8.22 -1.24 20.35
C ILE A 36 7.20 -2.15 19.63
N THR A 37 6.09 -1.58 19.21
CA THR A 37 5.13 -2.22 18.30
C THR A 37 4.68 -1.22 17.25
N LYS A 38 4.30 -1.72 16.08
CA LYS A 38 3.78 -0.91 14.97
C LYS A 38 2.50 -1.54 14.46
N SER A 39 1.50 -0.73 14.22
CA SER A 39 0.20 -1.15 13.68
C SER A 39 -0.34 -0.12 12.70
N THR A 40 -1.37 -0.49 11.94
CA THR A 40 -2.07 0.38 11.01
C THR A 40 -3.58 0.36 11.29
N LEU A 41 -4.26 1.47 11.00
CA LEU A 41 -5.72 1.53 10.96
C LEU A 41 -6.17 1.13 9.56
N GLY A 42 -6.56 -0.12 9.39
CA GLY A 42 -6.84 -0.75 8.11
C GLY A 42 -5.67 -1.61 7.64
N ASP A 43 -6.00 -2.62 6.86
CA ASP A 43 -5.08 -3.69 6.44
C ASP A 43 -4.85 -3.70 4.93
N THR A 44 -5.54 -2.81 4.17
CA THR A 44 -5.45 -2.75 2.71
C THR A 44 -5.09 -1.36 2.22
N TYR A 45 -4.50 -1.30 1.00
CA TYR A 45 -4.21 -0.07 0.27
C TYR A 45 -4.63 -0.17 -1.20
N SER A 46 -4.86 0.98 -1.81
CA SER A 46 -4.99 1.21 -3.25
C SER A 46 -4.12 2.40 -3.66
N GLU A 47 -4.06 2.71 -4.93
CA GLU A 47 -3.38 3.90 -5.42
C GLU A 47 -3.91 5.16 -4.74
N ASN A 48 -3.00 6.04 -4.31
CA ASN A 48 -3.29 7.31 -3.62
C ASN A 48 -4.08 7.18 -2.29
N SER A 49 -4.27 5.97 -1.76
CA SER A 49 -4.93 5.80 -0.46
C SER A 49 -4.10 6.38 0.69
N VAL A 50 -4.82 6.86 1.72
CA VAL A 50 -4.21 7.38 2.95
C VAL A 50 -4.25 6.30 4.01
N LEU A 51 -3.07 5.93 4.54
CA LEU A 51 -2.91 4.99 5.64
C LEU A 51 -2.56 5.75 6.93
N THR A 52 -3.01 5.24 8.06
CA THR A 52 -2.63 5.75 9.37
C THR A 52 -1.87 4.69 10.12
N TYR A 53 -0.62 5.00 10.51
CA TYR A 53 0.21 4.13 11.32
C TYR A 53 0.27 4.62 12.77
N ILE A 54 0.43 3.66 13.68
CA ILE A 54 0.64 3.89 15.11
C ILE A 54 1.90 3.12 15.50
N ILE A 55 2.91 3.85 15.99
CA ILE A 55 4.09 3.27 16.63
C ILE A 55 3.92 3.45 18.14
N THR A 56 3.96 2.35 18.86
CA THR A 56 3.86 2.36 20.33
C THR A 56 5.20 1.99 20.92
N VAL A 57 5.76 2.84 21.78
CA VAL A 57 7.00 2.63 22.51
C VAL A 57 6.67 2.60 23.99
N THR A 58 6.99 1.49 24.67
CA THR A 58 6.78 1.34 26.13
C THR A 58 8.12 1.25 26.84
N ASN A 59 8.37 2.12 27.78
CA ASN A 59 9.48 2.03 28.71
C ASN A 59 9.19 0.98 29.77
N THR A 60 9.91 -0.14 29.77
CA THR A 60 9.71 -1.24 30.73
C THR A 60 10.55 -1.11 31.99
N THR A 61 11.32 -0.02 32.13
CA THR A 61 12.22 0.21 33.27
C THR A 61 11.60 1.08 34.37
N ALA A 62 12.26 1.11 35.50
CA ALA A 62 11.89 1.97 36.64
C ALA A 62 12.47 3.39 36.53
N SER A 63 13.15 3.74 35.45
CA SER A 63 13.77 5.04 35.22
C SER A 63 13.30 5.64 33.89
N ALA A 64 13.33 6.96 33.77
CA ALA A 64 13.05 7.61 32.48
C ALA A 64 14.15 7.31 31.47
N ILE A 65 13.77 7.14 30.21
CA ILE A 65 14.68 7.01 29.06
C ILE A 65 14.65 8.32 28.30
N ASN A 66 15.82 8.87 27.99
CA ASN A 66 15.96 10.14 27.30
C ASN A 66 16.37 9.96 25.84
N ASP A 67 16.20 11.01 25.05
CA ASP A 67 16.65 11.10 23.65
C ASP A 67 16.12 9.94 22.80
N ILE A 68 14.81 9.73 22.84
CA ILE A 68 14.12 8.70 22.05
C ILE A 68 14.10 9.11 20.57
N THR A 69 14.58 8.23 19.71
CA THR A 69 14.50 8.39 18.26
C THR A 69 13.88 7.15 17.64
N VAL A 70 12.86 7.35 16.81
CA VAL A 70 12.21 6.30 16.03
C VAL A 70 12.37 6.64 14.55
N THR A 71 13.04 5.78 13.81
CA THR A 71 13.21 5.90 12.36
C THR A 71 12.28 4.94 11.65
N ASP A 72 11.44 5.47 10.78
CA ASP A 72 10.48 4.74 9.97
C ASP A 72 10.98 4.68 8.52
N ASP A 73 10.98 3.51 7.89
CA ASP A 73 11.50 3.30 6.54
C ASP A 73 10.48 3.64 5.44
N LEU A 74 9.24 4.02 5.80
CA LEU A 74 8.15 4.30 4.86
C LEU A 74 7.93 3.17 3.83
N GLY A 75 8.23 1.92 4.22
CA GLY A 75 8.12 0.75 3.35
C GLY A 75 9.16 0.71 2.24
N THR A 76 10.29 1.38 2.39
CA THR A 76 11.37 1.45 1.40
C THR A 76 11.88 0.06 1.05
N PHE A 77 12.08 -0.18 -0.24
CA PHE A 77 12.58 -1.44 -0.78
C PHE A 77 13.62 -1.20 -1.89
N THR A 78 14.51 -2.18 -2.09
CA THR A 78 15.53 -2.12 -3.13
C THR A 78 14.98 -2.59 -4.48
N PHE A 79 15.12 -1.78 -5.51
CA PHE A 79 14.79 -2.11 -6.90
C PHE A 79 15.95 -1.72 -7.82
N ASN A 80 16.57 -2.70 -8.51
CA ASN A 80 17.71 -2.47 -9.42
C ASN A 80 18.82 -1.59 -8.81
N ALA A 81 19.19 -1.83 -7.56
CA ALA A 81 20.17 -1.07 -6.78
C ALA A 81 19.75 0.37 -6.42
N ALA A 82 18.53 0.78 -6.66
CA ALA A 82 17.92 2.02 -6.15
C ALA A 82 16.97 1.72 -4.98
N GLU A 83 16.92 2.61 -4.01
CA GLU A 83 15.92 2.55 -2.93
C GLU A 83 14.66 3.31 -3.39
N LEU A 84 13.51 2.62 -3.37
CA LEU A 84 12.21 3.17 -3.72
C LEU A 84 11.31 3.17 -2.48
N THR A 85 10.62 4.29 -2.26
CA THR A 85 9.77 4.48 -1.09
C THR A 85 8.31 4.61 -1.53
N PRO A 86 7.46 3.60 -1.24
CA PRO A 86 6.07 3.56 -1.71
C PRO A 86 5.11 4.43 -0.89
N LEU A 87 5.56 5.00 0.24
CA LEU A 87 4.74 5.78 1.16
C LEU A 87 5.31 7.19 1.32
N ASN A 88 4.47 8.20 1.11
CA ASN A 88 4.79 9.61 1.36
C ASN A 88 4.17 10.06 2.67
N TYR A 89 5.00 10.60 3.59
CA TYR A 89 4.50 11.15 4.85
C TYR A 89 3.58 12.36 4.63
N THR A 90 2.51 12.42 5.41
CA THR A 90 1.54 13.54 5.43
C THR A 90 1.47 14.14 6.84
N ALA A 91 1.98 15.34 6.97
CA ALA A 91 1.97 16.07 8.25
C ALA A 91 0.54 16.49 8.68
N PRO A 92 0.30 16.70 9.99
CA PRO A 92 1.21 16.49 11.10
C PRO A 92 1.19 15.05 11.64
N ALA A 93 2.24 14.68 12.41
CA ALA A 93 2.21 13.54 13.31
C ALA A 93 1.78 13.99 14.72
N LEU A 94 1.28 13.05 15.51
CA LEU A 94 0.87 13.26 16.92
C LEU A 94 1.73 12.39 17.83
N LEU A 95 2.04 12.91 19.03
CA LEU A 95 2.66 12.16 20.13
C LEU A 95 1.75 12.18 21.34
N LEU A 96 1.33 11.01 21.80
CA LEU A 96 0.60 10.84 23.05
C LEU A 96 1.46 10.04 24.03
N ILE A 97 1.72 10.57 25.23
CA ILE A 97 2.37 9.83 26.34
C ILE A 97 1.33 9.55 27.40
N ASP A 98 1.09 8.27 27.70
CA ASP A 98 0.04 7.80 28.61
C ASP A 98 -1.34 8.41 28.30
N GLY A 99 -1.65 8.58 27.00
CA GLY A 99 -2.89 9.16 26.49
C GLY A 99 -2.98 10.69 26.57
N GLN A 100 -1.96 11.37 27.07
CA GLN A 100 -1.89 12.84 27.10
C GLN A 100 -1.20 13.36 25.82
N ASP A 101 -1.76 14.40 25.21
CA ASP A 101 -1.17 15.05 24.05
C ASP A 101 0.12 15.78 24.45
N THR A 102 1.23 15.28 23.92
CA THR A 102 2.57 15.83 24.08
C THR A 102 3.22 16.16 22.74
N THR A 103 2.41 16.34 21.70
CA THR A 103 2.84 16.59 20.32
C THR A 103 3.82 17.78 20.20
N ALA A 104 3.71 18.79 21.07
CA ALA A 104 4.64 19.91 21.13
C ALA A 104 6.11 19.50 21.42
N GLN A 105 6.33 18.28 21.94
CA GLN A 105 7.66 17.73 22.21
C GLN A 105 8.19 16.86 21.07
N LEU A 106 7.36 16.55 20.05
CA LEU A 106 7.74 15.73 18.91
C LEU A 106 8.46 16.55 17.87
N THR A 107 9.64 16.12 17.49
CA THR A 107 10.34 16.61 16.30
C THR A 107 10.19 15.57 15.19
N VAL A 108 9.85 16.00 13.99
CA VAL A 108 9.73 15.18 12.81
C VAL A 108 10.74 15.64 11.76
N ASP A 109 11.64 14.75 11.34
CA ASP A 109 12.62 15.03 10.29
C ASP A 109 12.33 14.16 9.06
N THR A 110 12.18 14.81 7.91
CA THR A 110 11.92 14.24 6.59
C THR A 110 13.03 14.58 5.59
N SER A 111 14.18 15.03 6.06
CA SER A 111 15.28 15.52 5.21
C SER A 111 15.98 14.42 4.41
N THR A 112 15.89 13.18 4.89
CA THR A 112 16.47 12.00 4.22
C THR A 112 15.38 11.26 3.45
N PRO A 113 15.48 11.15 2.12
CA PRO A 113 14.53 10.37 1.33
C PRO A 113 14.41 8.92 1.84
N GLY A 114 13.19 8.40 1.92
CA GLY A 114 12.92 7.04 2.41
C GLY A 114 13.11 6.85 3.91
N SER A 115 13.26 7.93 4.68
CA SER A 115 13.43 7.87 6.12
C SER A 115 12.59 8.97 6.78
N LEU A 116 11.75 8.59 7.73
CA LEU A 116 10.94 9.49 8.54
C LEU A 116 11.39 9.32 10.01
N ILE A 117 11.98 10.38 10.57
CA ILE A 117 12.55 10.31 11.91
C ILE A 117 11.67 11.10 12.89
N PHE A 118 11.24 10.43 13.94
CA PHE A 118 10.52 10.98 15.08
C PHE A 118 11.44 11.04 16.28
N SER A 119 11.58 12.19 16.92
CA SER A 119 12.39 12.35 18.13
C SER A 119 11.64 13.10 19.21
N PHE A 120 11.77 12.65 20.46
CA PHE A 120 11.22 13.33 21.62
C PHE A 120 12.15 13.14 22.85
N PRO A 121 12.16 14.11 23.79
CA PRO A 121 13.25 14.24 24.76
C PRO A 121 13.27 13.16 25.84
N SER A 122 12.10 12.62 26.23
CA SER A 122 12.06 11.67 27.35
C SER A 122 10.79 10.82 27.35
N LEU A 123 10.91 9.56 27.78
CA LEU A 123 9.80 8.66 28.09
C LEU A 123 9.90 8.24 29.55
N PRO A 124 8.98 8.67 30.44
CA PRO A 124 9.01 8.35 31.88
C PRO A 124 9.03 6.85 32.17
N ALA A 125 9.43 6.49 33.38
CA ALA A 125 9.44 5.11 33.87
C ALA A 125 8.06 4.47 33.75
N GLY A 126 7.97 3.31 33.10
CA GLY A 126 6.73 2.57 32.88
C GLY A 126 5.74 3.20 31.89
N ALA A 127 6.04 4.39 31.31
CA ALA A 127 5.15 5.10 30.43
C ALA A 127 5.11 4.51 29.02
N THR A 128 4.03 4.79 28.29
CA THR A 128 3.82 4.39 26.91
C THR A 128 3.62 5.61 26.01
N ALA A 129 4.45 5.74 24.98
CA ALA A 129 4.32 6.74 23.93
C ALA A 129 3.66 6.13 22.70
N ASN A 130 2.68 6.84 22.11
CA ASN A 130 2.08 6.53 20.82
C ASN A 130 2.39 7.64 19.84
N ILE A 131 3.10 7.31 18.75
CA ILE A 131 3.31 8.19 17.61
C ILE A 131 2.29 7.81 16.55
N ILE A 132 1.40 8.75 16.17
CA ILE A 132 0.33 8.54 15.19
C ILE A 132 0.61 9.44 14.00
N TYR A 133 0.72 8.88 12.82
CA TYR A 133 1.02 9.62 11.61
C TYR A 133 0.30 9.05 10.39
N LYS A 134 0.18 9.86 9.34
CA LYS A 134 -0.45 9.48 8.08
C LYS A 134 0.57 9.45 6.96
N VAL A 135 0.32 8.56 6.01
CA VAL A 135 1.07 8.45 4.76
C VAL A 135 0.11 8.30 3.60
N THR A 136 0.54 8.70 2.40
CA THR A 136 -0.17 8.45 1.14
C THR A 136 0.61 7.45 0.32
N VAL A 137 -0.07 6.44 -0.22
CA VAL A 137 0.50 5.47 -1.15
C VAL A 137 0.80 6.16 -2.47
N ASN A 138 2.00 5.96 -3.01
CA ASN A 138 2.47 6.61 -4.24
C ASN A 138 2.73 5.61 -5.37
N GLU A 139 3.25 6.12 -6.49
CA GLU A 139 3.51 5.39 -7.73
C GLU A 139 4.53 4.26 -7.65
N TYR A 140 5.24 4.11 -6.53
CA TYR A 140 6.18 3.00 -6.32
C TYR A 140 5.53 1.79 -5.68
N ALA A 141 4.30 1.90 -5.17
CA ALA A 141 3.57 0.77 -4.62
C ALA A 141 3.12 -0.18 -5.73
N SER A 142 3.27 -1.50 -5.55
CA SER A 142 2.70 -2.49 -6.46
C SER A 142 1.20 -2.61 -6.22
N LEU A 143 0.42 -2.69 -7.32
CA LEU A 143 -1.04 -2.81 -7.28
C LEU A 143 -1.53 -4.18 -7.79
N ASP A 144 -0.61 -5.09 -8.13
CA ASP A 144 -0.95 -6.48 -8.47
C ASP A 144 -1.57 -7.22 -7.29
N THR A 145 -2.49 -8.13 -7.57
CA THR A 145 -3.10 -8.98 -6.53
C THR A 145 -2.06 -9.66 -5.65
N GLY A 146 -2.28 -9.63 -4.34
CA GLY A 146 -1.39 -10.22 -3.35
C GLY A 146 -0.14 -9.39 -3.02
N SER A 147 0.01 -8.20 -3.60
CA SER A 147 1.10 -7.29 -3.25
C SER A 147 0.95 -6.74 -1.83
N THR A 148 2.09 -6.47 -1.19
CA THR A 148 2.13 -5.94 0.18
C THR A 148 3.11 -4.79 0.30
N ILE A 149 2.87 -3.89 1.27
CA ILE A 149 3.84 -2.93 1.76
C ILE A 149 4.15 -3.31 3.21
N ILE A 150 5.43 -3.55 3.50
CA ILE A 150 5.94 -3.76 4.85
C ILE A 150 6.62 -2.47 5.27
N ASN A 151 6.10 -1.82 6.30
CA ASN A 151 6.63 -0.57 6.82
C ASN A 151 7.22 -0.80 8.20
N THR A 152 8.53 -0.54 8.37
CA THR A 152 9.33 -0.89 9.55
C THR A 152 9.76 0.36 10.31
N ALA A 153 9.63 0.32 11.61
CA ALA A 153 10.12 1.34 12.53
C ALA A 153 11.24 0.78 13.41
N THR A 154 12.37 1.47 13.45
CA THR A 154 13.52 1.15 14.29
C THR A 154 13.65 2.19 15.39
N LEU A 155 13.75 1.73 16.62
CA LEU A 155 13.94 2.56 17.83
C LEU A 155 15.41 2.60 18.20
N SER A 156 15.89 3.78 18.55
CA SER A 156 17.22 3.99 19.13
C SER A 156 17.17 5.09 20.20
N SER A 157 18.19 5.09 21.07
CA SER A 157 18.39 6.12 22.10
C SER A 157 19.89 6.21 22.42
N THR A 158 20.30 7.28 23.09
CA THR A 158 21.67 7.41 23.64
C THR A 158 21.92 6.50 24.85
N ALA A 159 20.87 5.96 25.48
CA ALA A 159 20.95 5.02 26.58
C ALA A 159 21.28 3.60 26.07
N GLU A 160 22.08 2.87 26.85
CA GLU A 160 22.38 1.47 26.53
C GLU A 160 21.16 0.58 26.65
N CYS A 161 21.07 -0.44 25.79
CA CYS A 161 19.95 -1.41 25.74
C CYS A 161 18.58 -0.80 25.40
N VAL A 162 18.55 0.34 24.70
CA VAL A 162 17.34 0.97 24.19
C VAL A 162 17.36 0.89 22.68
N ASP A 163 16.99 -0.26 22.18
CA ASP A 163 16.85 -0.57 20.76
C ASP A 163 15.66 -1.50 20.53
N GLY A 164 15.14 -1.49 19.32
CA GLY A 164 14.05 -2.37 18.92
C GLY A 164 13.55 -2.07 17.53
N GLU A 165 12.82 -3.01 16.97
CA GLU A 165 12.23 -2.93 15.64
C GLU A 165 10.81 -3.48 15.66
N ALA A 166 9.93 -2.86 14.88
CA ALA A 166 8.56 -3.34 14.67
C ALA A 166 8.08 -2.97 13.27
N SER A 167 7.35 -3.88 12.65
CA SER A 167 6.82 -3.70 11.30
C SER A 167 5.29 -3.84 11.30
N ALA A 168 4.65 -3.14 10.36
CA ALA A 168 3.26 -3.34 10.02
C ALA A 168 3.15 -3.60 8.50
N THR A 169 2.30 -4.57 8.14
CA THR A 169 2.06 -4.96 6.75
C THR A 169 0.66 -4.57 6.34
N VAL A 170 0.53 -3.97 5.16
CA VAL A 170 -0.75 -3.74 4.48
C VAL A 170 -0.74 -4.46 3.14
N GLN A 171 -1.90 -4.94 2.70
CA GLN A 171 -2.08 -5.65 1.44
C GLN A 171 -2.75 -4.74 0.41
N VAL A 172 -2.52 -4.97 -0.88
CA VAL A 172 -3.29 -4.31 -1.92
C VAL A 172 -4.77 -4.70 -1.79
N ALA A 173 -5.68 -3.74 -1.99
CA ALA A 173 -7.11 -4.03 -2.05
C ALA A 173 -7.42 -4.73 -3.37
N ASP A 174 -7.99 -5.93 -3.29
CA ASP A 174 -8.43 -6.69 -4.45
C ASP A 174 -9.82 -6.23 -4.86
N MET A 175 -9.93 -5.50 -6.00
CA MET A 175 -11.17 -4.89 -6.47
C MET A 175 -11.18 -4.67 -7.98
N ALA A 176 -12.38 -4.59 -8.56
CA ALA A 176 -12.61 -4.00 -9.87
C ALA A 176 -12.91 -2.49 -9.69
N ASP A 177 -12.32 -1.65 -10.56
CA ASP A 177 -12.57 -0.21 -10.60
C ASP A 177 -13.00 0.19 -12.02
N VAL A 178 -14.32 0.28 -12.20
CA VAL A 178 -14.95 0.39 -13.53
C VAL A 178 -15.29 1.83 -13.87
N SER A 179 -14.91 2.27 -15.09
CA SER A 179 -15.26 3.54 -15.68
C SER A 179 -15.87 3.32 -17.08
N VAL A 180 -16.82 4.17 -17.47
CA VAL A 180 -17.54 4.07 -18.75
C VAL A 180 -17.42 5.37 -19.53
N LEU A 181 -17.01 5.28 -20.81
CA LEU A 181 -16.96 6.39 -21.76
C LEU A 181 -17.89 6.11 -22.93
N LYS A 182 -18.81 7.07 -23.27
CA LYS A 182 -19.67 7.00 -24.43
C LYS A 182 -19.38 8.13 -25.40
N GLN A 183 -19.28 7.80 -26.68
CA GLN A 183 -19.12 8.73 -27.80
C GLN A 183 -20.12 8.43 -28.90
N MET A 184 -20.41 9.40 -29.76
CA MET A 184 -21.26 9.21 -30.93
C MET A 184 -20.73 9.96 -32.16
N CYS A 185 -20.99 9.41 -33.36
CA CYS A 185 -20.52 9.94 -34.62
C CYS A 185 -21.54 9.56 -35.74
N PRO A 186 -21.79 10.44 -36.77
CA PRO A 186 -21.23 11.79 -36.94
C PRO A 186 -21.89 12.84 -36.01
N ASN A 187 -21.26 14.00 -35.94
CA ASN A 187 -21.82 15.18 -35.28
C ASN A 187 -21.56 16.42 -36.14
N PRO A 188 -22.59 17.09 -36.73
CA PRO A 188 -24.02 16.76 -36.64
C PRO A 188 -24.41 15.50 -37.41
N VAL A 189 -25.57 14.93 -37.08
CA VAL A 189 -26.20 13.83 -37.78
C VAL A 189 -27.35 14.36 -38.68
N VAL A 190 -27.55 13.77 -39.85
CA VAL A 190 -28.66 14.08 -40.76
C VAL A 190 -29.72 12.99 -40.65
N CYS A 191 -31.02 13.38 -40.62
CA CYS A 191 -32.12 12.43 -40.56
C CYS A 191 -32.03 11.40 -41.69
N GLY A 192 -32.25 10.13 -41.39
CA GLY A 192 -32.07 8.99 -42.33
C GLY A 192 -30.64 8.50 -42.40
N SER A 193 -29.67 9.11 -41.74
CA SER A 193 -28.28 8.68 -41.70
C SER A 193 -28.02 7.65 -40.60
N THR A 194 -26.92 6.92 -40.74
CA THR A 194 -26.43 6.02 -39.72
C THR A 194 -25.69 6.81 -38.63
N VAL A 195 -26.06 6.57 -37.40
CA VAL A 195 -25.35 7.01 -36.19
C VAL A 195 -24.61 5.82 -35.60
N THR A 196 -23.39 6.05 -35.15
CA THR A 196 -22.58 5.07 -34.44
C THR A 196 -22.29 5.56 -33.02
N TYR A 197 -22.65 4.74 -32.05
CA TYR A 197 -22.35 4.94 -30.62
C TYR A 197 -21.18 4.00 -30.28
N THR A 198 -20.14 4.55 -29.67
CA THR A 198 -19.01 3.78 -29.14
C THR A 198 -19.04 3.90 -27.62
N ILE A 199 -19.14 2.78 -26.93
CA ILE A 199 -19.13 2.70 -25.48
C ILE A 199 -17.91 1.87 -25.09
N ARG A 200 -17.00 2.44 -24.29
CA ARG A 200 -15.84 1.76 -23.72
C ARG A 200 -16.01 1.64 -22.23
N VAL A 201 -15.90 0.41 -21.75
CA VAL A 201 -15.92 0.06 -20.34
C VAL A 201 -14.50 -0.27 -19.95
N TYR A 202 -13.89 0.54 -19.09
CA TYR A 202 -12.54 0.36 -18.59
C TYR A 202 -12.60 -0.20 -17.17
N ASN A 203 -11.64 -1.05 -16.84
CA ASN A 203 -11.42 -1.53 -15.48
C ASN A 203 -9.99 -1.20 -15.08
N TYR A 204 -9.82 -0.34 -14.09
CA TYR A 204 -8.54 0.08 -13.52
C TYR A 204 -8.12 -0.75 -12.31
N GLY A 205 -9.03 -1.62 -11.82
CA GLY A 205 -8.78 -2.51 -10.69
C GLY A 205 -7.99 -3.76 -11.05
N ASN A 206 -7.49 -4.46 -10.05
CA ASN A 206 -6.68 -5.68 -10.17
C ASN A 206 -7.51 -6.97 -10.26
N LEU A 207 -8.82 -6.89 -10.09
CA LEU A 207 -9.76 -7.99 -10.35
C LEU A 207 -10.63 -7.70 -11.57
N ALA A 208 -11.07 -8.78 -12.26
CA ALA A 208 -12.06 -8.65 -13.31
C ALA A 208 -13.40 -8.15 -12.75
N ALA A 209 -14.10 -7.28 -13.51
CA ALA A 209 -15.48 -6.97 -13.24
C ALA A 209 -16.36 -8.05 -13.88
N GLU A 210 -17.01 -8.85 -13.06
CA GLU A 210 -17.82 -9.98 -13.51
C GLU A 210 -19.30 -9.60 -13.61
N ASN A 211 -20.07 -10.36 -14.44
CA ASN A 211 -21.51 -10.19 -14.63
C ASN A 211 -21.90 -8.76 -15.03
N VAL A 212 -21.11 -8.16 -15.91
CA VAL A 212 -21.36 -6.79 -16.40
C VAL A 212 -22.59 -6.77 -17.29
N GLU A 213 -23.49 -5.83 -17.06
CA GLU A 213 -24.64 -5.55 -17.89
C GLU A 213 -24.56 -4.11 -18.44
N LEU A 214 -24.62 -3.96 -19.77
CA LEU A 214 -24.74 -2.67 -20.42
C LEU A 214 -26.20 -2.41 -20.75
N THR A 215 -26.76 -1.31 -20.25
CA THR A 215 -28.05 -0.79 -20.67
C THR A 215 -27.87 0.58 -21.35
N ASP A 216 -28.56 0.80 -22.47
CA ASP A 216 -28.56 2.08 -23.18
C ASP A 216 -29.96 2.40 -23.69
N ASN A 217 -30.45 3.56 -23.35
CA ASN A 217 -31.77 4.05 -23.79
C ASN A 217 -31.59 5.15 -24.82
N PHE A 218 -31.95 4.87 -26.06
CA PHE A 218 -31.77 5.78 -27.19
C PHE A 218 -32.98 6.69 -27.40
N ASP A 219 -32.72 7.98 -27.58
CA ASP A 219 -33.67 8.98 -28.00
C ASP A 219 -32.97 9.98 -28.95
N PRO A 220 -33.41 10.08 -30.25
CA PRO A 220 -34.41 9.27 -30.92
C PRO A 220 -34.04 7.80 -31.04
N VAL A 221 -35.06 6.94 -31.18
CA VAL A 221 -34.88 5.48 -31.27
C VAL A 221 -34.29 5.09 -32.64
N PRO A 222 -33.05 4.58 -32.75
CA PRO A 222 -32.52 4.13 -34.01
C PRO A 222 -33.15 2.83 -34.47
N THR A 223 -33.29 2.70 -35.82
CA THR A 223 -33.77 1.48 -36.47
C THR A 223 -32.60 0.69 -37.06
N ASN A 224 -32.83 -0.60 -37.36
CA ASN A 224 -31.84 -1.49 -38.00
C ASN A 224 -30.49 -1.51 -37.24
N ILE A 225 -30.54 -1.65 -35.92
CA ILE A 225 -29.31 -1.62 -35.10
C ILE A 225 -28.43 -2.85 -35.37
N THR A 226 -27.13 -2.60 -35.33
CA THR A 226 -26.07 -3.63 -35.28
C THR A 226 -25.25 -3.38 -34.03
N VAL A 227 -25.06 -4.42 -33.21
CA VAL A 227 -24.27 -4.34 -31.98
C VAL A 227 -23.00 -5.16 -32.17
N ARG A 228 -21.85 -4.58 -31.86
CA ARG A 228 -20.55 -5.26 -31.84
C ARG A 228 -19.98 -5.16 -30.43
N ARG A 229 -19.27 -6.22 -30.03
CA ARG A 229 -18.42 -6.23 -28.84
C ARG A 229 -17.01 -6.63 -29.26
N ASP A 230 -16.01 -5.82 -28.94
CA ASP A 230 -14.60 -6.03 -29.28
C ASP A 230 -14.39 -6.37 -30.76
N GLY A 231 -15.10 -5.65 -31.65
CA GLY A 231 -15.08 -5.83 -33.11
C GLY A 231 -15.97 -6.97 -33.62
N VAL A 232 -16.48 -7.87 -32.80
CA VAL A 232 -17.33 -9.01 -33.19
C VAL A 232 -18.81 -8.61 -33.17
N ILE A 233 -19.55 -8.93 -34.28
CA ILE A 233 -21.00 -8.71 -34.34
C ILE A 233 -21.68 -9.67 -33.37
N LEU A 234 -22.52 -9.13 -32.47
CA LEU A 234 -23.37 -9.94 -31.59
C LEU A 234 -24.59 -10.48 -32.34
N ALA A 235 -24.95 -11.74 -32.07
CA ALA A 235 -26.20 -12.31 -32.58
C ALA A 235 -27.40 -11.64 -31.88
N GLY A 236 -28.57 -11.63 -32.54
CA GLY A 236 -29.78 -11.05 -31.95
C GLY A 236 -30.28 -11.76 -30.69
N THR A 237 -29.72 -12.91 -30.35
CA THR A 237 -29.95 -13.63 -29.09
C THR A 237 -29.05 -13.16 -27.96
N ASP A 238 -27.97 -12.43 -28.25
CA ASP A 238 -26.98 -11.99 -27.26
C ASP A 238 -27.37 -10.68 -26.57
N TYR A 239 -28.32 -9.96 -27.13
CA TYR A 239 -28.83 -8.70 -26.57
C TYR A 239 -30.35 -8.59 -26.74
N THR A 240 -30.98 -7.68 -26.01
CA THR A 240 -32.36 -7.26 -26.24
C THR A 240 -32.40 -5.80 -26.69
N TYR A 241 -33.29 -5.50 -27.65
CA TYR A 241 -33.55 -4.13 -28.07
C TYR A 241 -35.03 -3.92 -28.23
N VAL A 242 -35.66 -3.20 -27.31
CA VAL A 242 -37.12 -3.00 -27.25
C VAL A 242 -37.39 -1.53 -26.94
N ASN A 243 -38.15 -0.87 -27.83
CA ASN A 243 -38.55 0.53 -27.66
C ASN A 243 -37.40 1.51 -27.37
N GLY A 244 -36.24 1.27 -28.01
CA GLY A 244 -35.08 2.12 -27.81
C GLY A 244 -34.16 1.71 -26.65
N LEU A 245 -34.59 0.78 -25.80
CA LEU A 245 -33.76 0.25 -24.73
C LEU A 245 -32.94 -0.97 -25.22
N LEU A 246 -31.63 -0.82 -25.25
CA LEU A 246 -30.66 -1.89 -25.47
C LEU A 246 -30.21 -2.46 -24.12
N THR A 247 -30.17 -3.78 -24.00
CA THR A 247 -29.56 -4.48 -22.86
C THR A 247 -28.63 -5.57 -23.37
N VAL A 248 -27.37 -5.58 -22.90
CA VAL A 248 -26.33 -6.56 -23.25
C VAL A 248 -25.66 -7.05 -21.97
N PRO A 249 -25.62 -8.37 -21.70
CA PRO A 249 -26.21 -9.45 -22.48
C PRO A 249 -27.74 -9.52 -22.34
N SER A 250 -28.37 -10.30 -23.22
CA SER A 250 -29.75 -10.72 -22.99
C SER A 250 -29.83 -11.67 -21.79
N ALA A 251 -31.04 -11.94 -21.29
CA ALA A 251 -31.24 -12.88 -20.18
C ALA A 251 -30.74 -14.31 -20.45
N SER A 252 -30.58 -14.68 -21.73
CA SER A 252 -30.02 -15.96 -22.20
C SER A 252 -28.61 -15.81 -22.81
N GLY A 253 -28.06 -14.59 -22.81
CA GLY A 253 -26.74 -14.29 -23.34
C GLY A 253 -25.60 -14.72 -22.44
N VAL A 254 -24.40 -14.77 -23.02
CA VAL A 254 -23.18 -15.11 -22.28
C VAL A 254 -22.83 -13.96 -21.32
N ALA A 255 -22.57 -14.30 -20.08
CA ALA A 255 -22.11 -13.33 -19.09
C ALA A 255 -20.86 -12.57 -19.59
N ILE A 256 -20.83 -11.28 -19.31
CA ILE A 256 -19.76 -10.39 -19.73
C ILE A 256 -18.86 -10.12 -18.53
N SER A 257 -17.54 -10.16 -18.77
CA SER A 257 -16.56 -9.67 -17.82
C SER A 257 -15.69 -8.61 -18.48
N VAL A 258 -15.28 -7.60 -17.71
CA VAL A 258 -14.23 -6.64 -18.10
C VAL A 258 -12.95 -7.10 -17.43
N PRO A 259 -11.90 -7.41 -18.21
CA PRO A 259 -10.64 -7.94 -17.65
C PRO A 259 -10.03 -6.95 -16.64
N PRO A 260 -9.18 -7.42 -15.72
CA PRO A 260 -8.47 -6.54 -14.81
C PRO A 260 -7.47 -5.66 -15.55
N ALA A 261 -7.02 -4.59 -14.92
CA ALA A 261 -5.88 -3.81 -15.38
C ALA A 261 -4.60 -4.64 -15.34
N THR A 262 -3.63 -4.22 -16.15
CA THR A 262 -2.25 -4.70 -16.11
C THR A 262 -1.39 -3.61 -15.49
N PHE A 263 -0.63 -3.99 -14.45
CA PHE A 263 0.30 -3.11 -13.76
C PHE A 263 1.72 -3.43 -14.23
N THR A 264 2.45 -2.43 -14.69
CA THR A 264 3.81 -2.61 -15.21
C THR A 264 4.76 -1.68 -14.49
N ARG A 265 5.77 -2.24 -13.83
CA ARG A 265 6.84 -1.46 -13.21
C ARG A 265 7.90 -1.11 -14.25
N ASP A 266 8.15 0.18 -14.45
CA ASP A 266 9.22 0.66 -15.32
C ASP A 266 10.58 0.19 -14.80
N PRO A 267 11.42 -0.46 -15.64
CA PRO A 267 12.67 -1.06 -15.19
C PRO A 267 13.76 -0.04 -14.82
N VAL A 268 13.60 1.23 -15.18
CA VAL A 268 14.57 2.30 -14.90
C VAL A 268 14.13 3.16 -13.71
N SER A 269 12.91 3.68 -13.76
CA SER A 269 12.38 4.57 -12.72
C SER A 269 11.76 3.83 -11.54
N GLY A 270 11.31 2.59 -11.73
CA GLY A 270 10.57 1.82 -10.75
C GLY A 270 9.11 2.25 -10.57
N ILE A 271 8.64 3.24 -11.33
CA ILE A 271 7.24 3.70 -11.31
C ILE A 271 6.33 2.60 -11.85
N VAL A 272 5.20 2.39 -11.18
CA VAL A 272 4.14 1.48 -11.61
C VAL A 272 3.16 2.24 -12.49
N SER A 273 2.96 1.78 -13.72
CA SER A 273 1.96 2.28 -14.66
C SER A 273 0.79 1.31 -14.78
N VAL A 274 -0.41 1.86 -14.98
CA VAL A 274 -1.66 1.12 -15.09
C VAL A 274 -2.14 1.15 -16.53
N THR A 275 -2.35 -0.02 -17.13
CA THR A 275 -3.06 -0.18 -18.40
C THR A 275 -4.40 -0.83 -18.10
N PRO A 276 -5.54 -0.10 -18.21
CA PRO A 276 -6.84 -0.65 -17.85
C PRO A 276 -7.24 -1.81 -18.76
N GLY A 277 -7.89 -2.81 -18.18
CA GLY A 277 -8.68 -3.77 -18.93
C GLY A 277 -9.84 -3.04 -19.62
N MET A 278 -10.28 -3.51 -20.81
CA MET A 278 -11.31 -2.80 -21.58
C MET A 278 -12.21 -3.77 -22.32
N VAL A 279 -13.49 -3.41 -22.44
CA VAL A 279 -14.45 -3.96 -23.39
C VAL A 279 -15.07 -2.81 -24.17
N GLU A 280 -15.12 -2.92 -25.51
CA GLU A 280 -15.69 -1.92 -26.39
C GLU A 280 -17.00 -2.43 -27.02
N TYR A 281 -18.05 -1.60 -26.95
CA TYR A 281 -19.28 -1.79 -27.69
C TYR A 281 -19.41 -0.72 -28.77
N ILE A 282 -19.76 -1.16 -29.99
CA ILE A 282 -20.11 -0.29 -31.12
C ILE A 282 -21.53 -0.62 -31.53
N ILE A 283 -22.44 0.36 -31.37
CA ILE A 283 -23.83 0.25 -31.79
C ILE A 283 -24.04 1.19 -32.97
N ALA A 284 -24.42 0.66 -34.12
CA ALA A 284 -24.78 1.45 -35.30
C ALA A 284 -26.26 1.29 -35.60
N GLY A 285 -26.95 2.38 -35.97
CA GLY A 285 -28.36 2.37 -36.32
C GLY A 285 -28.75 3.59 -37.13
N THR A 286 -29.91 3.56 -37.79
CA THR A 286 -30.44 4.65 -38.62
C THR A 286 -31.41 5.51 -37.85
N ILE A 287 -31.20 6.84 -37.83
CA ILE A 287 -32.04 7.84 -37.16
C ILE A 287 -33.01 8.45 -38.15
#